data_3f9ef032b849be4cc3f3ff88e862c210
#
_entry.id   3f9ef032b849be4cc3f3ff88e862c210
#
_cell.length_a   1.000
_cell.length_b   1.000
_cell.length_c   1.000
_cell.angle_alpha   90.00
_cell.angle_beta   90.00
_cell.angle_gamma   90.00
#
_symmetry.space_group_name_H-M   'P 1'
#
loop_
_entity.id
_entity.type
_entity.pdbx_description
1 polymer ?
#
loop_
_entity_poly.entity_id
_entity_poly.type
_entity_poly.pdbx_seq_one_letter_code
_entity_poly.pdbx_strand_id
1 'polypeptide(L)'
;MFSSITLRQLKNSPISTLKHTRNFASTMEGFKELNVTMPKPFVYKVELNRPKKLNALNRAIWFEIGKCFDILATKDDCRSIVLTGAGKIFSAGIDLPDMIALGGKLAEHEDVARKCKILEQTLKDYQDHFTALERCPKPVIAAVHSACIGGALDLILAADIRMCSSDAWFQVKEAEIGMAADMGTLQRLPRAIGNQSLVNELCLTSRKIEPTEAKDCGLVSKVFDTRDSLVAGALEMAEQIASKSPVAVQLTKRTLVHARNNSTQTGLDFIRYWNMAMLQSEDFINAAMAQATKSPPPAFAKL
;
A
#
# COMPACT_ATOMS: atom_id res chain seq x y z
N MET A 1 -42.01 -9.71 16.36
CA MET A 1 -42.78 -10.55 15.45
C MET A 1 -41.87 -10.91 14.29
N PHE A 2 -41.22 -12.06 14.36
CA PHE A 2 -40.43 -12.59 13.24
C PHE A 2 -41.31 -13.59 12.50
N SER A 3 -41.66 -13.22 11.25
CA SER A 3 -42.47 -14.06 10.37
C SER A 3 -41.60 -15.20 9.85
N SER A 4 -42.11 -16.41 9.99
CA SER A 4 -41.55 -17.68 9.53
C SER A 4 -41.41 -17.72 8.01
N ILE A 5 -40.17 -17.63 7.52
CA ILE A 5 -39.85 -17.93 6.12
C ILE A 5 -39.56 -19.42 6.01
N THR A 6 -40.40 -20.11 5.26
CA THR A 6 -40.42 -21.55 5.07
C THR A 6 -39.24 -22.01 4.18
N LEU A 7 -38.44 -22.92 4.71
CA LEU A 7 -37.25 -23.59 4.11
C LEU A 7 -37.56 -24.49 2.88
N ARG A 8 -38.36 -24.09 1.91
CA ARG A 8 -38.81 -25.03 0.85
C ARG A 8 -38.59 -24.63 -0.59
N GLN A 9 -37.81 -23.61 -0.92
CA GLN A 9 -37.60 -23.21 -2.33
C GLN A 9 -36.14 -22.95 -2.77
N LEU A 10 -35.15 -23.64 -2.19
CA LEU A 10 -33.77 -23.59 -2.72
C LEU A 10 -33.23 -25.00 -2.98
N LYS A 11 -33.88 -25.72 -3.91
CA LYS A 11 -33.27 -26.89 -4.59
C LYS A 11 -33.37 -26.73 -6.07
N ASN A 12 -32.21 -26.91 -6.72
CA ASN A 12 -31.94 -27.11 -8.16
C ASN A 12 -31.61 -25.88 -9.00
N SER A 13 -30.34 -25.51 -8.97
CA SER A 13 -29.62 -25.09 -10.18
C SER A 13 -28.26 -25.78 -10.21
N PRO A 14 -27.89 -26.51 -11.27
CA PRO A 14 -26.57 -27.14 -11.34
C PRO A 14 -25.51 -26.07 -11.56
N ILE A 15 -24.60 -25.91 -10.57
CA ILE A 15 -23.39 -25.12 -10.73
C ILE A 15 -22.52 -25.86 -11.74
N SER A 16 -22.52 -25.43 -12.98
CA SER A 16 -21.57 -25.88 -13.99
C SER A 16 -20.16 -25.48 -13.53
N THR A 17 -19.37 -26.47 -13.13
CA THR A 17 -17.94 -26.34 -12.83
C THR A 17 -17.19 -26.07 -14.14
N LEU A 18 -17.20 -24.83 -14.60
CA LEU A 18 -16.28 -24.36 -15.64
C LEU A 18 -14.88 -24.22 -15.02
N LYS A 19 -14.06 -25.28 -15.14
CA LYS A 19 -12.60 -25.20 -14.98
C LYS A 19 -12.04 -24.32 -16.11
N HIS A 20 -12.12 -23.01 -15.96
CA HIS A 20 -11.32 -22.08 -16.74
C HIS A 20 -9.97 -21.95 -16.04
N THR A 21 -8.96 -22.67 -16.51
CA THR A 21 -7.55 -22.31 -16.30
C THR A 21 -7.32 -20.98 -17.03
N ARG A 22 -7.72 -19.87 -16.42
CA ARG A 22 -7.32 -18.54 -16.89
C ARG A 22 -5.85 -18.37 -16.55
N ASN A 23 -5.04 -18.12 -17.57
CA ASN A 23 -3.71 -17.57 -17.39
C ASN A 23 -3.88 -16.19 -16.70
N PHE A 24 -3.65 -16.12 -15.38
CA PHE A 24 -3.85 -14.92 -14.56
C PHE A 24 -2.76 -13.85 -14.76
N ALA A 25 -1.75 -14.10 -15.57
CA ALA A 25 -0.69 -13.13 -15.87
C ALA A 25 -1.17 -12.07 -16.88
N SER A 26 -2.16 -11.25 -16.51
CA SER A 26 -2.50 -10.05 -17.30
C SER A 26 -1.65 -8.88 -16.81
N THR A 27 -0.94 -8.22 -17.73
CA THR A 27 -0.22 -6.99 -17.46
C THR A 27 -1.16 -5.81 -17.71
N MET A 28 -1.20 -4.85 -16.79
CA MET A 28 -1.94 -3.61 -16.98
C MET A 28 -1.07 -2.65 -17.80
N GLU A 29 -1.52 -2.31 -19.01
CA GLU A 29 -0.82 -1.41 -19.92
C GLU A 29 -0.97 0.06 -19.50
N GLY A 30 -0.10 0.93 -20.03
CA GLY A 30 -0.20 2.39 -19.87
C GLY A 30 0.73 2.97 -18.80
N PHE A 31 1.67 2.17 -18.25
CA PHE A 31 2.75 2.61 -17.37
C PHE A 31 4.11 2.36 -18.04
N LYS A 32 5.03 3.30 -17.90
CA LYS A 32 6.42 3.21 -18.42
C LYS A 32 7.40 2.84 -17.32
N GLU A 33 7.18 3.40 -16.13
CA GLU A 33 8.06 3.30 -14.97
C GLU A 33 7.56 2.27 -13.94
N LEU A 34 6.37 1.70 -14.16
CA LEU A 34 5.80 0.64 -13.34
C LEU A 34 5.51 -0.60 -14.18
N ASN A 35 5.74 -1.78 -13.60
CA ASN A 35 5.24 -3.04 -14.12
C ASN A 35 4.09 -3.53 -13.23
N VAL A 36 2.86 -3.51 -13.76
CA VAL A 36 1.65 -3.86 -13.00
C VAL A 36 1.06 -5.15 -13.55
N THR A 37 1.04 -6.18 -12.72
CA THR A 37 0.58 -7.53 -13.09
C THR A 37 -0.42 -8.08 -12.08
N MET A 38 -1.21 -9.08 -12.47
CA MET A 38 -2.10 -9.84 -11.58
C MET A 38 -1.62 -11.30 -11.50
N PRO A 39 -0.64 -11.62 -10.63
CA PRO A 39 -0.05 -12.96 -10.54
C PRO A 39 -0.98 -13.98 -9.88
N LYS A 40 -1.95 -13.55 -9.10
CA LYS A 40 -2.95 -14.37 -8.42
C LYS A 40 -4.34 -13.74 -8.58
N PRO A 41 -5.42 -14.51 -8.47
CA PRO A 41 -6.77 -13.95 -8.51
C PRO A 41 -6.95 -12.84 -7.47
N PHE A 42 -7.41 -11.68 -7.90
CA PHE A 42 -7.67 -10.50 -7.07
C PHE A 42 -6.44 -9.86 -6.41
N VAL A 43 -5.23 -10.33 -6.72
CA VAL A 43 -3.96 -9.81 -6.19
C VAL A 43 -3.20 -9.09 -7.30
N TYR A 44 -2.96 -7.81 -7.15
CA TYR A 44 -2.13 -7.03 -8.06
C TYR A 44 -0.71 -6.88 -7.50
N LYS A 45 0.29 -7.01 -8.37
CA LYS A 45 1.69 -6.68 -8.08
C LYS A 45 2.05 -5.43 -8.85
N VAL A 46 2.44 -4.39 -8.12
CA VAL A 46 2.98 -3.13 -8.65
C VAL A 46 4.48 -3.13 -8.38
N GLU A 47 5.28 -3.10 -9.43
CA GLU A 47 6.73 -3.18 -9.34
C GLU A 47 7.33 -1.89 -9.93
N LEU A 48 8.13 -1.16 -9.13
CA LEU A 48 8.93 -0.04 -9.62
C LEU A 48 9.90 -0.56 -10.67
N ASN A 49 9.88 -0.03 -11.89
CA ASN A 49 10.54 -0.64 -13.05
C ASN A 49 11.54 0.28 -13.75
N ARG A 50 12.45 0.85 -12.95
CA ARG A 50 13.65 1.57 -13.44
C ARG A 50 14.95 0.92 -12.94
N PRO A 51 15.17 -0.41 -13.15
CA PRO A 51 16.30 -1.11 -12.51
C PRO A 51 17.67 -0.56 -12.91
N LYS A 52 17.84 -0.05 -14.14
CA LYS A 52 19.08 0.61 -14.62
C LYS A 52 19.36 1.94 -13.91
N LYS A 53 18.37 2.53 -13.25
CA LYS A 53 18.46 3.75 -12.45
C LYS A 53 18.19 3.49 -10.97
N LEU A 54 18.37 2.23 -10.53
CA LEU A 54 18.15 1.81 -9.14
C LEU A 54 16.76 2.21 -8.61
N ASN A 55 15.75 2.18 -9.47
CA ASN A 55 14.37 2.59 -9.19
C ASN A 55 14.27 4.00 -8.57
N ALA A 56 15.19 4.90 -8.91
CA ALA A 56 15.14 6.29 -8.46
C ALA A 56 13.82 6.94 -8.90
N LEU A 57 13.23 7.72 -7.99
CA LEU A 57 11.90 8.31 -8.12
C LEU A 57 12.00 9.64 -8.88
N ASN A 58 11.87 9.59 -10.20
CA ASN A 58 11.73 10.76 -11.05
C ASN A 58 10.25 11.22 -11.10
N ARG A 59 10.01 12.39 -11.69
CA ARG A 59 8.66 12.92 -11.83
C ARG A 59 7.66 11.93 -12.45
N ALA A 60 8.10 11.17 -13.47
CA ALA A 60 7.21 10.23 -14.15
C ALA A 60 6.72 9.11 -13.23
N ILE A 61 7.63 8.47 -12.46
CA ILE A 61 7.24 7.38 -11.55
C ILE A 61 6.37 7.87 -10.39
N TRP A 62 6.58 9.12 -9.91
CA TRP A 62 5.72 9.72 -8.89
C TRP A 62 4.25 9.78 -9.37
N PHE A 63 4.04 10.34 -10.57
CA PHE A 63 2.70 10.46 -11.16
C PHE A 63 2.11 9.09 -11.51
N GLU A 64 2.93 8.16 -12.01
CA GLU A 64 2.47 6.82 -12.32
C GLU A 64 2.05 6.04 -11.07
N ILE A 65 2.75 6.20 -9.93
CA ILE A 65 2.35 5.63 -8.65
C ILE A 65 0.94 6.11 -8.28
N GLY A 66 0.72 7.42 -8.20
CA GLY A 66 -0.60 7.97 -7.86
C GLY A 66 -1.69 7.45 -8.78
N LYS A 67 -1.48 7.58 -10.11
CA LYS A 67 -2.41 7.10 -11.13
C LYS A 67 -2.71 5.60 -11.00
N CYS A 68 -1.68 4.79 -10.75
CA CYS A 68 -1.83 3.34 -10.60
C CYS A 68 -2.74 2.99 -9.40
N PHE A 69 -2.49 3.59 -8.25
CA PHE A 69 -3.29 3.32 -7.05
C PHE A 69 -4.71 3.87 -7.15
N ASP A 70 -4.93 5.00 -7.82
CA ASP A 70 -6.27 5.52 -8.10
C ASP A 70 -7.08 4.58 -9.03
N ILE A 71 -6.43 4.01 -10.06
CA ILE A 71 -7.05 2.99 -10.91
C ILE A 71 -7.36 1.71 -10.12
N LEU A 72 -6.39 1.19 -9.35
CA LEU A 72 -6.58 -0.03 -8.57
C LEU A 72 -7.63 0.14 -7.47
N ALA A 73 -7.81 1.35 -6.95
CA ALA A 73 -8.82 1.67 -5.95
C ALA A 73 -10.24 1.38 -6.44
N THR A 74 -10.50 1.57 -7.73
CA THR A 74 -11.83 1.41 -8.35
C THR A 74 -12.03 0.09 -9.08
N LYS A 75 -10.96 -0.73 -9.22
CA LYS A 75 -11.09 -2.04 -9.89
C LYS A 75 -11.80 -3.06 -9.00
N ASP A 76 -12.86 -3.64 -9.50
CA ASP A 76 -13.66 -4.67 -8.81
C ASP A 76 -12.93 -6.03 -8.71
N ASP A 77 -11.96 -6.28 -9.59
CA ASP A 77 -11.09 -7.46 -9.58
C ASP A 77 -9.79 -7.27 -8.79
N CYS A 78 -9.62 -6.13 -8.07
CA CYS A 78 -8.52 -5.88 -7.17
C CYS A 78 -9.00 -5.95 -5.71
N ARG A 79 -8.37 -6.82 -4.89
CA ARG A 79 -8.68 -6.95 -3.46
C ARG A 79 -7.47 -6.71 -2.56
N SER A 80 -6.25 -6.90 -3.09
CA SER A 80 -5.00 -6.62 -2.39
C SER A 80 -3.89 -6.30 -3.39
N ILE A 81 -2.88 -5.55 -2.94
CA ILE A 81 -1.80 -5.04 -3.78
C ILE A 81 -0.46 -5.34 -3.09
N VAL A 82 0.51 -5.86 -3.86
CA VAL A 82 1.91 -6.00 -3.45
C VAL A 82 2.74 -4.98 -4.20
N LEU A 83 3.42 -4.09 -3.47
CA LEU A 83 4.36 -3.10 -4.01
C LEU A 83 5.80 -3.62 -3.81
N THR A 84 6.60 -3.66 -4.87
CA THR A 84 8.01 -4.09 -4.84
C THR A 84 8.85 -3.33 -5.85
N GLY A 85 10.16 -3.62 -5.94
CA GLY A 85 11.08 -3.02 -6.91
C GLY A 85 11.70 -4.06 -7.84
N ALA A 86 11.90 -3.71 -9.11
CA ALA A 86 12.65 -4.53 -10.06
C ALA A 86 14.16 -4.37 -9.85
N GLY A 87 14.93 -5.41 -10.20
CA GLY A 87 16.39 -5.36 -10.21
C GLY A 87 17.02 -5.52 -8.83
N LYS A 88 18.12 -4.81 -8.57
CA LYS A 88 19.02 -5.06 -7.45
C LYS A 88 18.55 -4.51 -6.10
N ILE A 89 17.77 -3.44 -6.11
CA ILE A 89 17.31 -2.75 -4.89
C ILE A 89 15.85 -2.35 -5.04
N PHE A 90 15.19 -2.10 -3.91
CA PHE A 90 13.83 -1.59 -3.92
C PHE A 90 13.77 -0.20 -4.56
N SER A 91 14.47 0.80 -4.01
CA SER A 91 14.63 2.13 -4.62
C SER A 91 15.72 2.95 -3.92
N ALA A 92 16.47 3.71 -4.73
CA ALA A 92 17.47 4.66 -4.26
C ALA A 92 16.88 6.01 -3.77
N GLY A 93 15.57 6.16 -3.77
CA GLY A 93 14.91 7.42 -3.41
C GLY A 93 14.81 8.39 -4.57
N ILE A 94 14.87 9.70 -4.29
CA ILE A 94 14.66 10.75 -5.29
C ILE A 94 15.69 10.69 -6.42
N ASP A 95 15.24 10.96 -7.64
CA ASP A 95 16.12 11.10 -8.82
C ASP A 95 16.78 12.49 -8.80
N LEU A 96 18.07 12.55 -8.45
CA LEU A 96 18.80 13.81 -8.30
C LEU A 96 18.81 14.67 -9.56
N PRO A 97 19.00 14.15 -10.78
CA PRO A 97 18.81 14.92 -12.02
C PRO A 97 17.45 15.62 -12.12
N ASP A 98 16.38 14.97 -11.70
CA ASP A 98 15.03 15.55 -11.73
C ASP A 98 14.89 16.70 -10.70
N MET A 99 15.51 16.53 -9.54
CA MET A 99 15.57 17.57 -8.48
C MET A 99 16.36 18.82 -8.98
N ILE A 100 17.48 18.60 -9.65
CA ILE A 100 18.28 19.70 -10.25
C ILE A 100 17.45 20.42 -11.33
N ALA A 101 16.72 19.68 -12.17
CA ALA A 101 15.85 20.26 -13.18
C ALA A 101 14.73 21.13 -12.59
N LEU A 102 14.15 20.71 -11.44
CA LEU A 102 13.19 21.55 -10.69
C LEU A 102 13.86 22.84 -10.20
N GLY A 103 15.07 22.74 -9.63
CA GLY A 103 15.85 23.92 -9.22
C GLY A 103 16.10 24.91 -10.35
N GLY A 104 16.41 24.40 -11.56
CA GLY A 104 16.57 25.21 -12.76
C GLY A 104 15.30 26.00 -13.12
N LYS A 105 14.13 25.34 -13.08
CA LYS A 105 12.84 26.02 -13.31
C LYS A 105 12.53 27.11 -12.27
N LEU A 106 12.89 26.86 -11.02
CA LEU A 106 12.72 27.88 -9.99
C LEU A 106 13.63 29.08 -10.19
N ALA A 107 14.83 28.86 -10.74
CA ALA A 107 15.79 29.92 -11.02
C ALA A 107 15.33 30.89 -12.14
N GLU A 108 14.38 30.48 -13.00
CA GLU A 108 13.76 31.35 -14.01
C GLU A 108 12.92 32.49 -13.39
N HIS A 109 12.58 32.38 -12.10
CA HIS A 109 11.85 33.41 -11.36
C HIS A 109 12.77 34.11 -10.35
N GLU A 110 12.80 35.44 -10.34
CA GLU A 110 13.56 36.18 -9.33
C GLU A 110 12.78 36.25 -7.99
N ASP A 111 11.48 36.40 -8.07
CA ASP A 111 10.61 36.61 -6.91
C ASP A 111 10.39 35.34 -6.09
N VAL A 112 10.71 35.42 -4.81
CA VAL A 112 10.60 34.32 -3.84
C VAL A 112 9.15 33.82 -3.69
N ALA A 113 8.15 34.72 -3.70
CA ALA A 113 6.75 34.33 -3.52
C ALA A 113 6.27 33.45 -4.69
N ARG A 114 6.70 33.74 -5.93
CA ARG A 114 6.39 32.93 -7.10
C ARG A 114 7.07 31.58 -7.06
N LYS A 115 8.34 31.53 -6.62
CA LYS A 115 9.07 30.28 -6.38
C LYS A 115 8.34 29.41 -5.35
N CYS A 116 7.93 30.01 -4.21
CA CYS A 116 7.21 29.32 -3.16
C CYS A 116 5.88 28.72 -3.67
N LYS A 117 5.12 29.45 -4.48
CA LYS A 117 3.86 28.97 -5.06
C LYS A 117 4.06 27.75 -5.96
N ILE A 118 5.14 27.75 -6.78
CA ILE A 118 5.48 26.60 -7.64
C ILE A 118 5.87 25.41 -6.80
N LEU A 119 6.71 25.63 -5.76
CA LEU A 119 7.14 24.56 -4.84
C LEU A 119 5.97 23.97 -4.07
N GLU A 120 5.09 24.82 -3.51
CA GLU A 120 3.89 24.37 -2.78
C GLU A 120 3.06 23.40 -3.62
N GLN A 121 2.76 23.76 -4.87
CA GLN A 121 1.99 22.89 -5.75
C GLN A 121 2.73 21.61 -6.09
N THR A 122 4.03 21.69 -6.34
CA THR A 122 4.86 20.50 -6.66
C THR A 122 4.93 19.54 -5.49
N LEU A 123 5.17 20.05 -4.28
CA LEU A 123 5.23 19.23 -3.07
C LEU A 123 3.87 18.61 -2.76
N LYS A 124 2.79 19.40 -2.91
CA LYS A 124 1.43 18.89 -2.75
C LYS A 124 1.13 17.74 -3.70
N ASP A 125 1.45 17.89 -4.99
CA ASP A 125 1.23 16.84 -5.98
C ASP A 125 1.98 15.56 -5.61
N TYR A 126 3.25 15.67 -5.19
CA TYR A 126 4.07 14.51 -4.79
C TYR A 126 3.52 13.85 -3.52
N GLN A 127 3.14 14.61 -2.51
CA GLN A 127 2.50 14.09 -1.29
C GLN A 127 1.20 13.37 -1.61
N ASP A 128 0.37 13.92 -2.50
CA ASP A 128 -0.91 13.33 -2.91
C ASP A 128 -0.72 11.99 -3.62
N HIS A 129 0.32 11.85 -4.44
CA HIS A 129 0.62 10.59 -5.14
C HIS A 129 1.05 9.47 -4.18
N PHE A 130 1.85 9.77 -3.15
CA PHE A 130 2.17 8.76 -2.13
C PHE A 130 0.99 8.47 -1.21
N THR A 131 0.21 9.50 -0.88
CA THR A 131 -1.01 9.34 -0.08
C THR A 131 -2.07 8.51 -0.81
N ALA A 132 -1.99 8.36 -2.14
CA ALA A 132 -2.87 7.49 -2.91
C ALA A 132 -2.84 6.02 -2.42
N LEU A 133 -1.70 5.52 -1.93
CA LEU A 133 -1.60 4.18 -1.32
C LEU A 133 -2.46 4.07 -0.07
N GLU A 134 -2.44 5.11 0.76
CA GLU A 134 -3.20 5.18 2.00
C GLU A 134 -4.71 5.38 1.74
N ARG A 135 -5.06 6.22 0.74
CA ARG A 135 -6.44 6.44 0.30
C ARG A 135 -7.05 5.24 -0.41
N CYS A 136 -6.24 4.44 -1.11
CA CYS A 136 -6.71 3.25 -1.80
C CYS A 136 -7.41 2.31 -0.80
N PRO A 137 -8.67 1.90 -1.04
CA PRO A 137 -9.37 1.03 -0.10
C PRO A 137 -8.81 -0.39 -0.06
N LYS A 138 -8.02 -0.78 -1.07
CA LYS A 138 -7.41 -2.11 -1.16
C LYS A 138 -6.15 -2.14 -0.27
N PRO A 139 -5.94 -3.17 0.57
CA PRO A 139 -4.71 -3.31 1.35
C PRO A 139 -3.47 -3.37 0.48
N VAL A 140 -2.42 -2.66 0.92
CA VAL A 140 -1.13 -2.56 0.23
C VAL A 140 -0.03 -3.17 1.11
N ILE A 141 0.71 -4.13 0.55
CA ILE A 141 1.86 -4.76 1.19
C ILE A 141 3.12 -4.29 0.46
N ALA A 142 4.01 -3.60 1.15
CA ALA A 142 5.33 -3.26 0.63
C ALA A 142 6.32 -4.41 0.91
N ALA A 143 6.90 -4.96 -0.15
CA ALA A 143 7.92 -6.02 -0.14
C ALA A 143 9.27 -5.41 -0.54
N VAL A 144 10.10 -5.12 0.46
CA VAL A 144 11.35 -4.35 0.33
C VAL A 144 12.56 -5.25 0.34
N HIS A 145 13.37 -5.23 -0.72
CA HIS A 145 14.66 -5.92 -0.77
C HIS A 145 15.78 -4.91 -0.93
N SER A 146 16.93 -5.19 -0.33
CA SER A 146 18.11 -4.33 -0.38
C SER A 146 17.76 -2.88 0.00
N ALA A 147 18.24 -1.86 -0.69
CA ALA A 147 18.12 -0.46 -0.31
C ALA A 147 16.71 0.14 -0.48
N CYS A 148 16.23 0.84 0.56
CA CYS A 148 15.01 1.67 0.56
C CYS A 148 15.35 3.03 1.19
N ILE A 149 15.56 4.06 0.38
CA ILE A 149 16.22 5.29 0.78
C ILE A 149 15.32 6.50 0.54
N GLY A 150 15.26 7.43 1.51
CA GLY A 150 14.59 8.74 1.38
C GLY A 150 13.15 8.60 0.92
N GLY A 151 12.76 9.24 -0.19
CA GLY A 151 11.41 9.16 -0.76
C GLY A 151 10.87 7.74 -0.95
N ALA A 152 11.72 6.72 -1.06
CA ALA A 152 11.28 5.34 -1.08
C ALA A 152 10.77 4.87 0.29
N LEU A 153 11.37 5.35 1.38
CA LEU A 153 10.87 5.11 2.73
C LEU A 153 9.53 5.83 2.95
N ASP A 154 9.40 7.08 2.48
CA ASP A 154 8.11 7.79 2.48
C ASP A 154 7.01 6.98 1.82
N LEU A 155 7.31 6.41 0.64
CA LEU A 155 6.37 5.60 -0.14
C LEU A 155 5.90 4.35 0.63
N ILE A 156 6.82 3.56 1.20
CA ILE A 156 6.44 2.33 1.92
C ILE A 156 5.74 2.61 3.25
N LEU A 157 5.97 3.77 3.86
CA LEU A 157 5.27 4.19 5.08
C LEU A 157 3.78 4.49 4.82
N ALA A 158 3.40 4.77 3.58
CA ALA A 158 2.01 4.90 3.17
C ALA A 158 1.31 3.55 2.93
N ALA A 159 2.07 2.43 2.84
CA ALA A 159 1.50 1.09 2.75
C ALA A 159 0.97 0.60 4.10
N ASP A 160 0.04 -0.38 4.05
CA ASP A 160 -0.57 -0.95 5.26
C ASP A 160 0.36 -1.92 5.99
N ILE A 161 1.05 -2.76 5.23
CA ILE A 161 1.96 -3.80 5.75
C ILE A 161 3.32 -3.63 5.07
N ARG A 162 4.40 -3.77 5.80
CA ARG A 162 5.78 -3.75 5.29
C ARG A 162 6.48 -5.03 5.66
N MET A 163 7.18 -5.64 4.70
CA MET A 163 8.01 -6.81 4.84
C MET A 163 9.33 -6.57 4.13
N CYS A 164 10.41 -7.22 4.55
CA CYS A 164 11.69 -7.08 3.89
C CYS A 164 12.46 -8.41 3.76
N SER A 165 13.49 -8.42 2.92
CA SER A 165 14.51 -9.48 2.88
C SER A 165 15.63 -9.20 3.87
N SER A 166 16.43 -10.22 4.16
CA SER A 166 17.56 -10.16 5.10
C SER A 166 18.70 -9.24 4.66
N ASP A 167 18.76 -8.90 3.37
CA ASP A 167 19.70 -7.95 2.79
C ASP A 167 19.14 -6.51 2.71
N ALA A 168 17.93 -6.28 3.22
CA ALA A 168 17.31 -4.97 3.16
C ALA A 168 17.93 -4.00 4.16
N TRP A 169 17.88 -2.72 3.85
CA TRP A 169 18.17 -1.64 4.78
C TRP A 169 17.38 -0.39 4.41
N PHE A 170 17.12 0.43 5.41
CA PHE A 170 16.28 1.62 5.27
C PHE A 170 17.06 2.84 5.72
N GLN A 171 16.76 4.01 5.15
CA GLN A 171 17.42 5.26 5.52
C GLN A 171 16.49 6.46 5.31
N VAL A 172 16.35 7.30 6.32
CA VAL A 172 15.82 8.66 6.18
C VAL A 172 16.99 9.53 5.71
N LYS A 173 17.08 9.78 4.41
CA LYS A 173 18.29 10.36 3.77
C LYS A 173 18.29 11.88 3.76
N GLU A 174 17.15 12.49 3.97
CA GLU A 174 16.87 13.90 3.66
C GLU A 174 17.78 14.85 4.44
N ALA A 175 17.98 14.64 5.74
CA ALA A 175 18.85 15.50 6.54
C ALA A 175 20.31 15.49 6.06
N GLU A 176 20.81 14.35 5.55
CA GLU A 176 22.16 14.22 4.99
C GLU A 176 22.35 15.01 3.68
N ILE A 177 21.28 15.24 2.94
CA ILE A 177 21.27 16.05 1.71
C ILE A 177 20.78 17.48 1.92
N GLY A 178 20.63 17.92 3.20
CA GLY A 178 20.34 19.29 3.56
C GLY A 178 18.88 19.72 3.51
N MET A 179 17.94 18.75 3.59
CA MET A 179 16.51 19.04 3.63
C MET A 179 15.80 18.25 4.74
N ALA A 180 14.62 18.69 5.14
CA ALA A 180 13.74 17.89 5.96
C ALA A 180 12.95 16.92 5.08
N ALA A 181 12.63 15.71 5.57
CA ALA A 181 11.76 14.79 4.87
C ALA A 181 10.34 15.38 4.80
N ASP A 182 9.84 15.58 3.59
CA ASP A 182 8.61 16.35 3.34
C ASP A 182 7.50 15.55 2.62
N MET A 183 7.77 14.26 2.31
CA MET A 183 6.81 13.40 1.60
C MET A 183 6.03 12.44 2.51
N GLY A 184 6.21 12.55 3.84
CA GLY A 184 5.38 11.83 4.82
C GLY A 184 6.12 11.01 5.86
N THR A 185 7.44 10.83 5.76
CA THR A 185 8.22 10.10 6.77
C THR A 185 8.04 10.69 8.16
N LEU A 186 8.16 12.00 8.33
CA LEU A 186 8.05 12.64 9.64
C LEU A 186 6.64 12.53 10.26
N GLN A 187 5.62 12.28 9.45
CA GLN A 187 4.22 12.11 9.88
C GLN A 187 3.86 10.63 10.11
N ARG A 188 4.46 9.70 9.35
CA ARG A 188 4.09 8.27 9.35
C ARG A 188 5.04 7.40 10.15
N LEU A 189 6.33 7.68 10.14
CA LEU A 189 7.33 6.88 10.85
C LEU A 189 7.09 6.82 12.38
N PRO A 190 6.74 7.94 13.07
CA PRO A 190 6.44 7.90 14.51
C PRO A 190 5.29 6.96 14.87
N ARG A 191 4.34 6.77 13.94
CA ARG A 191 3.20 5.87 14.12
C ARG A 191 3.52 4.42 13.78
N ALA A 192 4.49 4.20 12.89
CA ALA A 192 4.92 2.87 12.49
C ALA A 192 5.82 2.22 13.54
N ILE A 193 6.76 2.98 14.12
CA ILE A 193 7.74 2.47 15.07
C ILE A 193 7.26 2.58 16.54
N GLY A 194 6.51 3.61 16.90
CA GLY A 194 6.02 3.82 18.28
C GLY A 194 7.07 4.18 19.31
N ASN A 195 8.35 4.30 18.92
CA ASN A 195 9.47 4.74 19.76
C ASN A 195 9.99 6.10 19.28
N GLN A 196 9.56 7.17 19.95
CA GLN A 196 9.89 8.54 19.53
C GLN A 196 11.39 8.84 19.57
N SER A 197 12.15 8.30 20.53
CA SER A 197 13.60 8.51 20.61
C SER A 197 14.30 7.88 19.40
N LEU A 198 13.93 6.67 19.04
CA LEU A 198 14.47 6.00 17.85
C LEU A 198 14.10 6.75 16.56
N VAL A 199 12.85 7.21 16.43
CA VAL A 199 12.43 8.02 15.27
C VAL A 199 13.29 9.27 15.14
N ASN A 200 13.49 10.01 16.24
CA ASN A 200 14.33 11.21 16.24
C ASN A 200 15.77 10.89 15.84
N GLU A 201 16.36 9.84 16.41
CA GLU A 201 17.70 9.38 16.04
C GLU A 201 17.80 9.10 14.54
N LEU A 202 16.91 8.29 13.99
CA LEU A 202 16.91 7.92 12.57
C LEU A 202 16.75 9.13 11.64
N CYS A 203 15.83 10.04 11.98
CA CYS A 203 15.57 11.23 11.17
C CYS A 203 16.68 12.28 11.26
N LEU A 204 17.31 12.43 12.44
CA LEU A 204 18.31 13.48 12.66
C LEU A 204 19.73 13.04 12.27
N THR A 205 20.05 11.74 12.36
CA THR A 205 21.36 11.21 12.00
C THR A 205 21.47 10.66 10.60
N SER A 206 20.32 10.38 9.97
CA SER A 206 20.25 9.68 8.68
C SER A 206 20.98 8.33 8.67
N ARG A 207 21.17 7.67 9.83
CA ARG A 207 21.79 6.36 9.85
C ARG A 207 20.92 5.29 9.23
N LYS A 208 21.54 4.20 8.79
CA LYS A 208 20.83 3.04 8.29
C LYS A 208 20.09 2.29 9.39
N ILE A 209 19.01 1.66 9.00
CA ILE A 209 18.21 0.73 9.79
C ILE A 209 18.37 -0.65 9.15
N GLU A 210 18.96 -1.59 9.85
CA GLU A 210 19.14 -2.96 9.38
C GLU A 210 17.88 -3.81 9.59
N PRO A 211 17.71 -4.96 8.92
CA PRO A 211 16.47 -5.74 8.93
C PRO A 211 16.03 -6.19 10.32
N THR A 212 16.99 -6.58 11.16
CA THR A 212 16.72 -7.01 12.54
C THR A 212 16.12 -5.85 13.34
N GLU A 213 16.77 -4.69 13.32
CA GLU A 213 16.26 -3.48 14.00
C GLU A 213 14.93 -3.04 13.43
N ALA A 214 14.77 -3.08 12.10
CA ALA A 214 13.49 -2.76 11.44
C ALA A 214 12.34 -3.67 11.88
N LYS A 215 12.63 -4.96 12.12
CA LYS A 215 11.69 -5.92 12.66
C LYS A 215 11.38 -5.66 14.13
N ASP A 216 12.40 -5.43 14.93
CA ASP A 216 12.29 -5.27 16.38
C ASP A 216 11.54 -3.97 16.75
N CYS A 217 11.78 -2.89 16.00
CA CYS A 217 11.08 -1.62 16.22
C CYS A 217 9.68 -1.56 15.57
N GLY A 218 9.27 -2.57 14.80
CA GLY A 218 7.96 -2.63 14.16
C GLY A 218 7.86 -1.91 12.81
N LEU A 219 8.97 -1.41 12.24
CA LEU A 219 8.97 -0.85 10.89
C LEU A 219 8.51 -1.86 9.85
N VAL A 220 8.95 -3.12 9.98
CA VAL A 220 8.50 -4.25 9.16
C VAL A 220 7.90 -5.36 10.03
N SER A 221 6.93 -6.09 9.48
CA SER A 221 6.26 -7.19 10.20
C SER A 221 6.99 -8.53 10.08
N LYS A 222 7.73 -8.75 8.98
CA LYS A 222 8.46 -9.99 8.69
C LYS A 222 9.75 -9.71 7.94
N VAL A 223 10.77 -10.55 8.18
CA VAL A 223 12.02 -10.64 7.42
C VAL A 223 12.09 -12.00 6.75
N PHE A 224 12.51 -12.05 5.50
CA PHE A 224 12.69 -13.23 4.68
C PHE A 224 14.16 -13.37 4.26
N ASP A 225 14.62 -14.60 4.02
CA ASP A 225 16.03 -14.86 3.70
C ASP A 225 16.46 -14.25 2.36
N THR A 226 15.58 -14.24 1.38
CA THR A 226 15.88 -13.80 0.01
C THR A 226 14.76 -12.91 -0.54
N ARG A 227 15.07 -12.15 -1.62
CA ARG A 227 14.07 -11.41 -2.39
C ARG A 227 12.93 -12.32 -2.91
N ASP A 228 13.27 -13.52 -3.40
CA ASP A 228 12.26 -14.41 -3.98
C ASP A 228 11.31 -14.95 -2.91
N SER A 229 11.83 -15.36 -1.74
CA SER A 229 11.00 -15.77 -0.61
C SER A 229 10.17 -14.61 -0.05
N LEU A 230 10.69 -13.38 -0.03
CA LEU A 230 9.95 -12.18 0.33
C LEU A 230 8.76 -11.93 -0.60
N VAL A 231 8.98 -11.94 -1.92
CA VAL A 231 7.91 -11.70 -2.90
C VAL A 231 6.86 -12.82 -2.83
N ALA A 232 7.28 -14.07 -2.70
CA ALA A 232 6.38 -15.21 -2.53
C ALA A 232 5.53 -15.05 -1.25
N GLY A 233 6.14 -14.73 -0.11
CA GLY A 233 5.44 -14.54 1.15
C GLY A 233 4.50 -13.31 1.15
N ALA A 234 4.87 -12.24 0.45
CA ALA A 234 4.00 -11.08 0.27
C ALA A 234 2.78 -11.41 -0.60
N LEU A 235 2.96 -12.19 -1.69
CA LEU A 235 1.86 -12.65 -2.54
C LEU A 235 0.94 -13.63 -1.80
N GLU A 236 1.49 -14.52 -0.97
CA GLU A 236 0.70 -15.42 -0.13
C GLU A 236 -0.16 -14.64 0.88
N MET A 237 0.42 -13.65 1.56
CA MET A 237 -0.35 -12.79 2.47
C MET A 237 -1.42 -11.99 1.72
N ALA A 238 -1.10 -11.46 0.54
CA ALA A 238 -2.06 -10.76 -0.30
C ALA A 238 -3.22 -11.66 -0.73
N GLU A 239 -2.95 -12.94 -1.05
CA GLU A 239 -3.96 -13.95 -1.38
C GLU A 239 -4.85 -14.28 -0.16
N GLN A 240 -4.25 -14.41 1.03
CA GLN A 240 -5.00 -14.56 2.28
C GLN A 240 -5.95 -13.38 2.53
N ILE A 241 -5.50 -12.15 2.31
CA ILE A 241 -6.34 -10.95 2.41
C ILE A 241 -7.44 -10.97 1.35
N ALA A 242 -7.09 -11.27 0.09
CA ALA A 242 -8.02 -11.30 -1.03
C ALA A 242 -9.10 -12.38 -0.90
N SER A 243 -8.85 -13.42 -0.09
CA SER A 243 -9.83 -14.48 0.21
C SER A 243 -10.93 -14.05 1.19
N LYS A 244 -10.76 -12.91 1.89
CA LYS A 244 -11.75 -12.39 2.83
C LYS A 244 -12.79 -11.54 2.12
N SER A 245 -13.91 -11.24 2.81
CA SER A 245 -14.92 -10.30 2.29
C SER A 245 -14.29 -8.96 1.92
N PRO A 246 -14.38 -8.51 0.66
CA PRO A 246 -13.85 -7.22 0.26
C PRO A 246 -14.55 -6.05 0.99
N VAL A 247 -15.84 -6.21 1.33
CA VAL A 247 -16.60 -5.25 2.13
C VAL A 247 -15.95 -5.05 3.48
N ALA A 248 -15.69 -6.15 4.21
CA ALA A 248 -15.09 -6.10 5.54
C ALA A 248 -13.65 -5.59 5.51
N VAL A 249 -12.82 -6.08 4.58
CA VAL A 249 -11.40 -5.72 4.48
C VAL A 249 -11.22 -4.24 4.17
N GLN A 250 -11.97 -3.70 3.20
CA GLN A 250 -11.86 -2.29 2.81
C GLN A 250 -12.33 -1.35 3.92
N LEU A 251 -13.43 -1.69 4.61
CA LEU A 251 -13.87 -0.89 5.76
C LEU A 251 -12.86 -0.97 6.91
N THR A 252 -12.27 -2.13 7.17
CA THR A 252 -11.23 -2.29 8.20
C THR A 252 -10.04 -1.37 7.90
N LYS A 253 -9.48 -1.40 6.66
CA LYS A 253 -8.39 -0.47 6.27
C LYS A 253 -8.81 0.98 6.48
N ARG A 254 -9.97 1.38 5.96
CA ARG A 254 -10.48 2.75 6.07
C ARG A 254 -10.60 3.21 7.52
N THR A 255 -11.06 2.32 8.40
CA THR A 255 -11.18 2.62 9.83
C THR A 255 -9.81 2.75 10.50
N LEU A 256 -8.86 1.86 10.18
CA LEU A 256 -7.49 1.94 10.70
C LEU A 256 -6.79 3.24 10.27
N VAL A 257 -6.96 3.65 9.01
CA VAL A 257 -6.42 4.93 8.51
C VAL A 257 -7.08 6.10 9.22
N HIS A 258 -8.41 6.09 9.36
CA HIS A 258 -9.16 7.14 10.08
C HIS A 258 -8.70 7.26 11.55
N ALA A 259 -8.48 6.15 12.23
CA ALA A 259 -8.05 6.12 13.64
C ALA A 259 -6.66 6.76 13.87
N ARG A 260 -5.82 6.86 12.85
CA ARG A 260 -4.48 7.48 12.97
C ARG A 260 -4.53 8.95 13.38
N ASN A 261 -5.58 9.67 12.99
CA ASN A 261 -5.70 11.13 13.17
C ASN A 261 -6.86 11.54 14.09
N ASN A 262 -7.56 10.56 14.68
CA ASN A 262 -8.78 10.83 15.43
C ASN A 262 -8.75 10.18 16.82
N SER A 263 -9.55 10.70 17.75
CA SER A 263 -9.73 10.10 19.07
C SER A 263 -10.38 8.71 18.96
N THR A 264 -10.21 7.88 19.98
CA THR A 264 -10.87 6.57 20.06
C THR A 264 -12.39 6.69 19.89
N GLN A 265 -13.01 7.68 20.54
CA GLN A 265 -14.46 7.88 20.43
C GLN A 265 -14.88 8.24 19.01
N THR A 266 -14.17 9.16 18.34
CA THR A 266 -14.43 9.50 16.93
C THR A 266 -14.28 8.30 16.01
N GLY A 267 -13.28 7.46 16.26
CA GLY A 267 -13.07 6.21 15.51
C GLY A 267 -14.20 5.20 15.74
N LEU A 268 -14.68 5.04 16.97
CA LEU A 268 -15.83 4.18 17.31
C LEU A 268 -17.12 4.67 16.66
N ASP A 269 -17.34 5.98 16.63
CA ASP A 269 -18.49 6.58 15.95
C ASP A 269 -18.42 6.35 14.44
N PHE A 270 -17.24 6.54 13.84
CA PHE A 270 -17.00 6.29 12.42
C PHE A 270 -17.35 4.84 12.03
N ILE A 271 -16.79 3.83 12.71
CA ILE A 271 -17.04 2.43 12.37
C ILE A 271 -18.50 2.03 12.65
N ARG A 272 -19.15 2.60 13.67
CA ARG A 272 -20.55 2.32 14.00
C ARG A 272 -21.48 2.67 12.83
N TYR A 273 -21.33 3.86 12.26
CA TYR A 273 -22.15 4.30 11.12
C TYR A 273 -21.93 3.44 9.87
N TRP A 274 -20.70 3.09 9.58
CA TRP A 274 -20.41 2.22 8.44
C TRP A 274 -20.91 0.79 8.65
N ASN A 275 -20.74 0.25 9.86
CA ASN A 275 -21.15 -1.11 10.16
C ASN A 275 -22.69 -1.30 10.18
N MET A 276 -23.45 -0.26 10.37
CA MET A 276 -24.91 -0.31 10.20
C MET A 276 -25.32 -0.87 8.82
N ALA A 277 -24.57 -0.53 7.76
CA ALA A 277 -24.78 -1.07 6.43
C ALA A 277 -24.07 -2.41 6.23
N MET A 278 -22.81 -2.53 6.68
CA MET A 278 -21.97 -3.72 6.40
C MET A 278 -22.48 -5.00 7.10
N LEU A 279 -23.09 -4.90 8.27
CA LEU A 279 -23.71 -6.02 8.97
C LEU A 279 -24.98 -6.56 8.29
N GLN A 280 -25.50 -5.85 7.29
CA GLN A 280 -26.62 -6.27 6.45
C GLN A 280 -26.18 -6.83 5.08
N SER A 281 -24.85 -6.87 4.81
CA SER A 281 -24.32 -7.38 3.55
C SER A 281 -24.50 -8.90 3.42
N GLU A 282 -24.66 -9.36 2.17
CA GLU A 282 -24.66 -10.80 1.88
C GLU A 282 -23.35 -11.47 2.33
N ASP A 283 -22.23 -10.77 2.24
CA ASP A 283 -20.94 -11.25 2.70
C ASP A 283 -20.96 -11.64 4.17
N PHE A 284 -21.52 -10.76 5.03
CA PHE A 284 -21.63 -11.04 6.45
C PHE A 284 -22.59 -12.19 6.75
N ILE A 285 -23.77 -12.19 6.14
CA ILE A 285 -24.80 -13.23 6.35
C ILE A 285 -24.25 -14.60 5.93
N ASN A 286 -23.65 -14.69 4.73
CA ASN A 286 -23.12 -15.95 4.21
C ASN A 286 -21.92 -16.44 5.03
N ALA A 287 -21.03 -15.55 5.46
CA ALA A 287 -19.89 -15.90 6.31
C ALA A 287 -20.33 -16.38 7.68
N ALA A 288 -21.30 -15.70 8.31
CA ALA A 288 -21.86 -16.07 9.61
C ALA A 288 -22.56 -17.45 9.54
N MET A 289 -23.32 -17.72 8.50
CA MET A 289 -23.95 -19.02 8.28
C MET A 289 -22.92 -20.13 8.06
N ALA A 290 -21.91 -19.91 7.25
CA ALA A 290 -20.82 -20.87 7.05
C ALA A 290 -20.10 -21.20 8.35
N GLN A 291 -19.83 -20.20 9.19
CA GLN A 291 -19.22 -20.38 10.50
C GLN A 291 -20.14 -21.19 11.46
N ALA A 292 -21.41 -20.86 11.52
CA ALA A 292 -22.38 -21.55 12.37
C ALA A 292 -22.59 -23.03 11.99
N THR A 293 -22.53 -23.32 10.69
CA THR A 293 -22.71 -24.68 10.15
C THR A 293 -21.38 -25.44 9.98
N LYS A 294 -20.24 -24.84 10.34
CA LYS A 294 -18.88 -25.39 10.13
C LYS A 294 -18.61 -25.76 8.66
N SER A 295 -19.23 -25.02 7.74
CA SER A 295 -19.02 -25.15 6.30
C SER A 295 -17.79 -24.37 5.83
N PRO A 296 -17.22 -24.69 4.67
CA PRO A 296 -16.15 -23.89 4.07
C PRO A 296 -16.55 -22.42 3.92
N PRO A 297 -15.59 -21.47 4.03
CA PRO A 297 -15.87 -20.05 3.80
C PRO A 297 -16.51 -19.82 2.42
N PRO A 298 -17.51 -18.91 2.31
CA PRO A 298 -18.15 -18.60 1.04
C PRO A 298 -17.17 -17.91 0.07
N ALA A 299 -17.44 -18.05 -1.23
CA ALA A 299 -16.83 -17.18 -2.23
C ALA A 299 -17.52 -15.81 -2.18
N PHE A 300 -16.76 -14.75 -1.89
CA PHE A 300 -17.29 -13.40 -1.84
C PHE A 300 -17.41 -12.78 -3.24
N ALA A 301 -18.45 -12.00 -3.48
CA ALA A 301 -18.66 -11.27 -4.71
C ALA A 301 -17.58 -10.18 -4.91
N LYS A 302 -17.45 -9.68 -6.13
CA LYS A 302 -16.66 -8.50 -6.44
C LYS A 302 -17.31 -7.25 -5.83
N LEU A 303 -16.49 -6.27 -5.46
CA LEU A 303 -16.93 -4.99 -4.89
C LEU A 303 -16.32 -3.83 -5.67
#